data_d05cd326075a4bfd43e437d5ca90c6c7
#
_entry.id   d05cd326075a4bfd43e437d5ca90c6c7
#
_cell.length_a   1.000
_cell.length_b   1.000
_cell.length_c   1.000
_cell.angle_alpha   90.00
_cell.angle_beta   90.00
_cell.angle_gamma   90.00
#
_symmetry.space_group_name_H-M   'P 1'
#
loop_
_entity.id
_entity.type
_entity.pdbx_description
1 polymer ?
#
loop_
_entity_poly.entity_id
_entity_poly.type
_entity_poly.pdbx_seq_one_letter_code
_entity_poly.pdbx_strand_id
1 'polypeptide(L)'
;MKLPDLRNFDLKEKRVLVRCDFDVPLSESDRKVADDTRIQTSLPTIQFLLNQNAKVILLAHLGRPEGQVNEEFSLKPVFEKLQELLPRTKINFQINELSNCELKTEDNEITLLENLRFNKGEEENSLEFAQKLASLGDFYINEAFAVSHREHASIVTLPRLLPHAAGFNFQKEITVLSSAFENPKRPVVVILGGVKEDKLKVIPGFLTWVDRILIGGYLPVLINKQPNLAIKDPKIEMGTLAENKLDLDLGTIERFSSVIQKAGTIIWAGPMGKIEDEEGQNSTRIIGQVIGSLNALRIAGGGDTEAALTKFNLLANMDYISTGGTAMLEFLANGDLPGLAALRE
;
A
#
# COMPACT_ATOMS: atom_id res chain seq x y z
N MET A 1 -11.32 -12.44 9.14
CA MET A 1 -9.96 -12.99 9.42
C MET A 1 -9.45 -12.41 10.75
N LYS A 2 -8.88 -13.23 11.67
CA LYS A 2 -8.45 -12.75 13.01
C LYS A 2 -6.92 -12.68 13.07
N LEU A 3 -6.38 -11.48 13.27
CA LEU A 3 -4.96 -11.22 13.49
C LEU A 3 -4.66 -11.02 14.97
N PRO A 4 -3.41 -11.25 15.44
CA PRO A 4 -3.00 -10.86 16.78
C PRO A 4 -3.21 -9.34 16.97
N ASP A 5 -4.05 -8.99 17.94
CA ASP A 5 -4.38 -7.59 18.24
C ASP A 5 -3.32 -7.01 19.17
N LEU A 6 -2.69 -5.93 18.73
CA LEU A 6 -1.65 -5.22 19.46
C LEU A 6 -2.07 -4.83 20.89
N ARG A 7 -3.35 -4.54 21.11
CA ARG A 7 -3.90 -4.16 22.43
C ARG A 7 -3.87 -5.26 23.48
N ASN A 8 -3.64 -6.51 23.08
CA ASN A 8 -3.59 -7.65 23.98
C ASN A 8 -2.20 -7.94 24.56
N PHE A 9 -1.18 -7.14 24.19
CA PHE A 9 0.19 -7.35 24.60
C PHE A 9 0.66 -6.25 25.56
N ASP A 10 1.37 -6.67 26.63
CA ASP A 10 2.10 -5.75 27.49
C ASP A 10 3.49 -5.51 26.88
N LEU A 11 3.70 -4.31 26.35
CA LEU A 11 4.92 -3.91 25.66
C LEU A 11 5.76 -2.89 26.46
N LYS A 12 5.42 -2.69 27.73
CA LYS A 12 6.18 -1.80 28.62
C LYS A 12 7.66 -2.23 28.66
N GLU A 13 8.54 -1.24 28.46
CA GLU A 13 10.01 -1.41 28.45
C GLU A 13 10.54 -2.37 27.36
N LYS A 14 9.66 -2.94 26.51
CA LYS A 14 10.07 -3.81 25.41
C LYS A 14 10.64 -2.99 24.26
N ARG A 15 11.64 -3.56 23.57
CA ARG A 15 12.13 -3.07 22.28
C ARG A 15 11.17 -3.57 21.20
N VAL A 16 10.43 -2.66 20.61
CA VAL A 16 9.38 -3.00 19.63
C VAL A 16 9.82 -2.56 18.24
N LEU A 17 10.04 -3.54 17.36
CA LEU A 17 10.31 -3.33 15.95
C LEU A 17 8.99 -3.07 15.22
N VAL A 18 8.84 -1.89 14.62
CA VAL A 18 7.65 -1.53 13.85
C VAL A 18 8.01 -1.37 12.39
N ARG A 19 7.54 -2.26 11.53
CA ARG A 19 7.71 -2.15 10.09
C ARG A 19 6.67 -1.22 9.49
N CYS A 20 7.08 -0.01 9.16
CA CYS A 20 6.23 1.04 8.60
C CYS A 20 6.35 1.13 7.07
N ASP A 21 5.33 1.68 6.41
CA ASP A 21 5.39 2.08 5.00
C ASP A 21 5.74 3.57 4.92
N PHE A 22 7.02 3.86 4.72
CA PHE A 22 7.54 5.22 4.56
C PHE A 22 8.09 5.49 3.15
N ASP A 23 7.61 4.72 2.16
CA ASP A 23 7.90 4.95 0.74
C ASP A 23 7.08 6.14 0.22
N VAL A 24 7.44 7.33 0.67
CA VAL A 24 6.77 8.60 0.42
C VAL A 24 7.41 9.38 -0.73
N PRO A 25 6.65 10.19 -1.49
CA PRO A 25 7.23 11.07 -2.50
C PRO A 25 8.03 12.19 -1.83
N LEU A 26 9.19 12.49 -2.41
CA LEU A 26 10.03 13.61 -2.01
C LEU A 26 9.96 14.72 -3.06
N SER A 27 9.98 15.97 -2.60
CA SER A 27 10.07 17.16 -3.47
C SER A 27 11.40 17.16 -4.24
N GLU A 28 11.37 17.47 -5.52
CA GLU A 28 12.57 17.59 -6.36
C GLU A 28 13.46 18.75 -5.95
N SER A 29 12.88 19.83 -5.42
CA SER A 29 13.60 21.08 -5.14
C SER A 29 14.42 21.04 -3.84
N ASP A 30 13.90 20.42 -2.77
CA ASP A 30 14.50 20.46 -1.43
C ASP A 30 14.57 19.09 -0.75
N ARG A 31 14.16 18.04 -1.45
CA ARG A 31 14.16 16.66 -0.97
C ARG A 31 13.31 16.42 0.29
N LYS A 32 12.44 17.32 0.66
CA LYS A 32 11.50 17.12 1.75
C LYS A 32 10.36 16.20 1.36
N VAL A 33 9.71 15.60 2.35
CA VAL A 33 8.50 14.80 2.15
C VAL A 33 7.41 15.69 1.54
N ALA A 34 6.98 15.37 0.32
CA ALA A 34 5.95 16.11 -0.41
C ALA A 34 4.53 15.67 -0.01
N ASP A 35 4.36 14.42 0.39
CA ASP A 35 3.12 13.86 0.91
C ASP A 35 3.46 12.92 2.09
N ASP A 36 2.95 13.25 3.26
CA ASP A 36 3.22 12.52 4.51
C ASP A 36 2.07 11.57 4.94
N THR A 37 1.07 11.36 4.08
CA THR A 37 -0.11 10.53 4.36
C THR A 37 0.27 9.15 4.91
N ARG A 38 1.24 8.47 4.31
CA ARG A 38 1.71 7.15 4.77
C ARG A 38 2.40 7.19 6.13
N ILE A 39 3.12 8.27 6.42
CA ILE A 39 3.72 8.47 7.75
C ILE A 39 2.61 8.66 8.78
N GLN A 40 1.65 9.52 8.48
CA GLN A 40 0.52 9.82 9.38
C GLN A 40 -0.31 8.58 9.71
N THR A 41 -0.52 7.66 8.75
CA THR A 41 -1.27 6.40 8.99
C THR A 41 -0.60 5.48 10.01
N SER A 42 0.72 5.57 10.20
CA SER A 42 1.47 4.79 11.19
C SER A 42 1.47 5.42 12.59
N LEU A 43 1.16 6.72 12.71
CA LEU A 43 1.23 7.44 14.00
C LEU A 43 0.36 6.84 15.10
N PRO A 44 -0.87 6.37 14.87
CA PRO A 44 -1.69 5.76 15.92
C PRO A 44 -1.00 4.57 16.58
N THR A 45 -0.34 3.69 15.82
CA THR A 45 0.43 2.57 16.35
C THR A 45 1.66 3.05 17.12
N ILE A 46 2.40 4.01 16.59
CA ILE A 46 3.59 4.58 17.24
C ILE A 46 3.20 5.24 18.57
N GLN A 47 2.16 6.08 18.58
CA GLN A 47 1.68 6.75 19.79
C GLN A 47 1.18 5.78 20.85
N PHE A 48 0.49 4.70 20.43
CA PHE A 48 0.06 3.65 21.35
C PHE A 48 1.24 3.00 22.07
N LEU A 49 2.33 2.70 21.35
CA LEU A 49 3.54 2.12 21.91
C LEU A 49 4.25 3.09 22.87
N LEU A 50 4.39 4.35 22.50
CA LEU A 50 4.95 5.39 23.38
C LEU A 50 4.13 5.53 24.67
N ASN A 51 2.80 5.49 24.59
CA ASN A 51 1.93 5.54 25.75
C ASN A 51 2.07 4.31 26.68
N GLN A 52 2.59 3.20 26.17
CA GLN A 52 2.95 2.03 26.97
C GLN A 52 4.38 2.06 27.52
N ASN A 53 5.13 3.14 27.29
CA ASN A 53 6.56 3.24 27.63
C ASN A 53 7.43 2.19 26.91
N ALA A 54 7.07 1.81 25.68
CA ALA A 54 7.88 0.94 24.84
C ALA A 54 9.07 1.70 24.24
N LYS A 55 10.14 0.98 23.92
CA LYS A 55 11.30 1.44 23.14
C LYS A 55 11.00 1.17 21.66
N VAL A 56 10.68 2.20 20.90
CA VAL A 56 10.18 2.03 19.52
C VAL A 56 11.32 2.10 18.51
N ILE A 57 11.46 1.04 17.69
CA ILE A 57 12.44 0.97 16.61
C ILE A 57 11.68 0.86 15.29
N LEU A 58 11.76 1.90 14.47
CA LEU A 58 11.07 1.98 13.19
C LEU A 58 11.94 1.38 12.08
N LEU A 59 11.35 0.46 11.34
CA LEU A 59 11.90 -0.22 10.18
C LEU A 59 11.13 0.25 8.95
N ALA A 60 11.82 0.78 7.94
CA ALA A 60 11.16 1.25 6.73
C ALA A 60 12.04 1.13 5.49
N HIS A 61 11.48 1.43 4.33
CA HIS A 61 12.21 1.57 3.09
C HIS A 61 11.76 2.84 2.35
N LEU A 62 12.60 3.30 1.44
CA LEU A 62 12.30 4.36 0.48
C LEU A 62 12.90 3.98 -0.86
N GLY A 63 12.08 3.98 -1.92
CA GLY A 63 12.50 3.70 -3.28
C GLY A 63 13.09 2.30 -3.51
N ARG A 64 13.96 2.19 -4.50
CA ARG A 64 14.57 0.92 -4.94
C ARG A 64 16.08 1.06 -5.12
N PRO A 65 16.87 1.08 -4.04
CA PRO A 65 18.33 1.25 -4.09
C PRO A 65 19.10 0.00 -4.52
N GLU A 66 18.44 -1.13 -4.77
CA GLU A 66 19.02 -2.38 -5.27
C GLU A 66 20.16 -2.92 -4.37
N GLY A 67 19.98 -2.80 -3.05
CA GLY A 67 20.98 -3.27 -2.06
C GLY A 67 22.22 -2.41 -1.96
N GLN A 68 22.18 -1.16 -2.41
CA GLN A 68 23.29 -0.22 -2.35
C GLN A 68 22.93 1.02 -1.55
N VAL A 69 23.88 1.52 -0.76
CA VAL A 69 23.71 2.79 -0.05
C VAL A 69 23.72 3.92 -1.07
N ASN A 70 22.63 4.68 -1.10
CA ASN A 70 22.46 5.84 -1.97
C ASN A 70 21.69 6.92 -1.23
N GLU A 71 22.27 8.10 -1.07
CA GLU A 71 21.68 9.24 -0.37
C GLU A 71 20.30 9.65 -0.93
N GLU A 72 20.07 9.38 -2.22
CA GLU A 72 18.78 9.64 -2.86
C GLU A 72 17.63 8.83 -2.23
N PHE A 73 17.93 7.69 -1.65
CA PHE A 73 16.96 6.81 -0.99
C PHE A 73 17.13 6.77 0.54
N SER A 74 17.87 7.74 1.13
CA SER A 74 17.99 7.86 2.58
C SER A 74 16.65 8.22 3.22
N LEU A 75 16.36 7.62 4.38
CA LEU A 75 15.20 7.97 5.21
C LEU A 75 15.38 9.26 6.02
N LYS A 76 16.45 10.02 5.80
CA LYS A 76 16.67 11.29 6.49
C LYS A 76 15.50 12.28 6.35
N PRO A 77 14.90 12.50 5.16
CA PRO A 77 13.70 13.35 5.02
C PRO A 77 12.51 12.85 5.83
N VAL A 78 12.34 11.53 5.94
CA VAL A 78 11.29 10.91 6.76
C VAL A 78 11.56 11.14 8.24
N PHE A 79 12.82 11.02 8.68
CA PHE A 79 13.23 11.33 10.04
C PHE A 79 12.90 12.79 10.42
N GLU A 80 13.24 13.75 9.54
CA GLU A 80 12.92 15.17 9.74
C GLU A 80 11.40 15.40 9.84
N LYS A 81 10.62 14.74 8.97
CA LYS A 81 9.16 14.81 9.03
C LYS A 81 8.58 14.19 10.30
N LEU A 82 9.11 13.06 10.77
CA LEU A 82 8.69 12.47 12.06
C LEU A 82 8.95 13.39 13.23
N GLN A 83 10.08 14.14 13.25
CA GLN A 83 10.34 15.13 14.28
C GLN A 83 9.31 16.28 14.28
N GLU A 84 8.85 16.70 13.09
CA GLU A 84 7.77 17.69 12.96
C GLU A 84 6.44 17.16 13.52
N LEU A 85 6.11 15.88 13.20
CA LEU A 85 4.84 15.26 13.58
C LEU A 85 4.80 14.84 15.07
N LEU A 86 5.96 14.58 15.67
CA LEU A 86 6.11 14.13 17.07
C LEU A 86 7.08 15.05 17.87
N PRO A 87 6.78 16.36 18.00
CA PRO A 87 7.73 17.36 18.53
C PRO A 87 8.10 17.18 20.00
N ARG A 88 7.37 16.32 20.74
CA ARG A 88 7.62 16.04 22.16
C ARG A 88 8.36 14.72 22.38
N THR A 89 8.66 13.98 21.30
CA THR A 89 9.32 12.68 21.37
C THR A 89 10.74 12.80 20.85
N LYS A 90 11.70 12.28 21.59
CA LYS A 90 13.08 12.19 21.12
C LYS A 90 13.16 11.11 20.04
N ILE A 91 13.62 11.47 18.86
CA ILE A 91 13.80 10.55 17.73
C ILE A 91 15.28 10.53 17.37
N ASN A 92 15.85 9.34 17.33
CA ASN A 92 17.22 9.08 16.90
C ASN A 92 17.20 8.51 15.47
N PHE A 93 18.17 8.89 14.63
CA PHE A 93 18.34 8.32 13.30
C PHE A 93 19.61 7.49 13.26
N GLN A 94 19.47 6.19 12.96
CA GLN A 94 20.57 5.22 12.97
C GLN A 94 21.01 4.93 11.53
N ILE A 95 22.18 5.46 11.16
CA ILE A 95 22.74 5.40 9.79
C ILE A 95 23.69 4.21 9.62
N ASN A 96 24.30 3.68 10.71
CA ASN A 96 25.34 2.68 10.65
C ASN A 96 24.82 1.27 10.38
N GLU A 97 25.69 0.43 9.80
CA GLU A 97 25.43 -1.00 9.59
C GLU A 97 24.95 -1.70 10.87
N LEU A 98 23.94 -2.56 10.72
CA LEU A 98 23.32 -3.34 11.79
C LEU A 98 24.28 -4.31 12.51
N SER A 99 25.48 -4.53 11.94
CA SER A 99 26.45 -5.53 12.39
C SER A 99 27.13 -5.24 13.75
N ASN A 100 27.08 -3.99 14.25
CA ASN A 100 27.79 -3.57 15.48
C ASN A 100 26.96 -2.60 16.34
N CYS A 101 25.64 -2.60 16.22
CA CYS A 101 24.81 -1.61 16.91
C CYS A 101 24.25 -2.12 18.23
N GLU A 102 24.81 -1.65 19.33
CA GLU A 102 24.03 -1.49 20.55
C GLU A 102 23.10 -0.29 20.33
N LEU A 103 21.86 -0.55 19.91
CA LEU A 103 20.85 0.49 19.83
C LEU A 103 20.54 0.97 21.26
N LYS A 104 20.96 2.16 21.58
CA LYS A 104 20.57 2.84 22.84
C LYS A 104 19.23 3.56 22.61
N THR A 105 18.16 2.80 22.55
CA THR A 105 16.80 3.36 22.59
C THR A 105 16.32 3.32 24.04
N GLU A 106 15.99 4.46 24.59
CA GLU A 106 15.44 4.57 25.96
C GLU A 106 13.91 4.49 25.93
N ASP A 107 13.31 4.40 27.12
CA ASP A 107 11.86 4.37 27.23
C ASP A 107 11.25 5.68 26.67
N ASN A 108 10.16 5.57 25.92
CA ASN A 108 9.52 6.69 25.22
C ASN A 108 10.38 7.38 24.14
N GLU A 109 11.44 6.76 23.67
CA GLU A 109 12.20 7.23 22.53
C GLU A 109 11.88 6.40 21.28
N ILE A 110 12.12 7.01 20.12
CA ILE A 110 12.03 6.36 18.82
C ILE A 110 13.45 6.29 18.25
N THR A 111 13.78 5.16 17.66
CA THR A 111 14.94 5.04 16.76
C THR A 111 14.44 4.66 15.37
N LEU A 112 14.65 5.51 14.38
CA LEU A 112 14.45 5.17 12.97
C LEU A 112 15.74 4.57 12.41
N LEU A 113 15.69 3.34 11.90
CA LEU A 113 16.80 2.77 11.15
C LEU A 113 16.84 3.34 9.73
N GLU A 114 18.03 3.40 9.16
CA GLU A 114 18.20 3.76 7.75
C GLU A 114 17.54 2.70 6.84
N ASN A 115 17.30 3.06 5.59
CA ASN A 115 16.59 2.29 4.57
C ASN A 115 17.02 0.82 4.54
N LEU A 116 16.10 -0.09 4.91
CA LEU A 116 16.38 -1.52 4.95
C LEU A 116 16.84 -2.09 3.61
N ARG A 117 16.40 -1.48 2.50
CA ARG A 117 16.78 -1.89 1.13
C ARG A 117 18.19 -1.50 0.75
N PHE A 118 18.93 -0.81 1.60
CA PHE A 118 20.39 -0.68 1.42
C PHE A 118 21.11 -2.02 1.68
N ASN A 119 20.43 -2.96 2.33
CA ASN A 119 20.92 -4.33 2.49
C ASN A 119 20.19 -5.26 1.50
N LYS A 120 20.94 -5.98 0.66
CA LYS A 120 20.39 -6.96 -0.29
C LYS A 120 19.54 -8.03 0.39
N GLY A 121 19.92 -8.41 1.62
CA GLY A 121 19.20 -9.41 2.40
C GLY A 121 17.75 -9.06 2.70
N GLU A 122 17.35 -7.78 2.63
CA GLU A 122 15.96 -7.38 2.76
C GLU A 122 15.11 -7.93 1.60
N GLU A 123 15.49 -7.62 0.35
CA GLU A 123 14.73 -8.04 -0.83
C GLU A 123 14.91 -9.52 -1.17
N GLU A 124 16.04 -10.11 -0.78
CA GLU A 124 16.34 -11.54 -0.93
C GLU A 124 15.68 -12.43 0.14
N ASN A 125 14.97 -11.85 1.10
CA ASN A 125 14.36 -12.54 2.24
C ASN A 125 15.40 -13.37 3.03
N SER A 126 16.57 -12.79 3.27
CA SER A 126 17.69 -13.46 3.94
C SER A 126 17.39 -13.72 5.41
N LEU A 127 17.53 -14.99 5.83
CA LEU A 127 17.42 -15.38 7.23
C LEU A 127 18.48 -14.68 8.10
N GLU A 128 19.72 -14.55 7.62
CA GLU A 128 20.79 -13.86 8.36
C GLU A 128 20.44 -12.40 8.61
N PHE A 129 19.90 -11.70 7.61
CA PHE A 129 19.48 -10.31 7.77
C PHE A 129 18.28 -10.19 8.73
N ALA A 130 17.30 -11.07 8.62
CA ALA A 130 16.16 -11.11 9.54
C ALA A 130 16.61 -11.39 10.99
N GLN A 131 17.58 -12.28 11.21
CA GLN A 131 18.16 -12.54 12.54
C GLN A 131 18.88 -11.32 13.11
N LYS A 132 19.62 -10.57 12.27
CA LYS A 132 20.22 -9.29 12.69
C LYS A 132 19.15 -8.29 13.12
N LEU A 133 18.06 -8.14 12.37
CA LEU A 133 16.94 -7.30 12.77
C LEU A 133 16.28 -7.80 14.06
N ALA A 134 16.04 -9.10 14.18
CA ALA A 134 15.41 -9.70 15.36
C ALA A 134 16.23 -9.46 16.65
N SER A 135 17.56 -9.41 16.57
CA SER A 135 18.43 -9.14 17.73
C SER A 135 18.23 -7.74 18.32
N LEU A 136 17.67 -6.81 17.55
CA LEU A 136 17.41 -5.43 17.98
C LEU A 136 16.14 -5.29 18.80
N GLY A 137 15.22 -6.24 18.76
CA GLY A 137 13.89 -6.14 19.38
C GLY A 137 13.45 -7.35 20.15
N ASP A 138 12.40 -7.19 20.92
CA ASP A 138 11.75 -8.23 21.73
C ASP A 138 10.36 -8.56 21.21
N PHE A 139 9.81 -7.68 20.34
CA PHE A 139 8.49 -7.81 19.72
C PHE A 139 8.48 -7.16 18.34
N TYR A 140 7.67 -7.69 17.41
CA TYR A 140 7.54 -7.17 16.05
C TYR A 140 6.11 -6.73 15.74
N ILE A 141 5.97 -5.63 15.01
CA ILE A 141 4.68 -5.13 14.51
C ILE A 141 4.79 -4.88 13.01
N ASN A 142 3.87 -5.48 12.23
CA ASN A 142 3.70 -5.12 10.84
C ASN A 142 2.65 -4.01 10.70
N GLU A 143 3.07 -2.82 10.31
CA GLU A 143 2.23 -1.66 9.98
C GLU A 143 2.27 -1.34 8.47
N ALA A 144 3.04 -2.12 7.70
CA ALA A 144 3.33 -1.86 6.29
C ALA A 144 2.49 -2.74 5.35
N PHE A 145 1.16 -2.54 5.32
CA PHE A 145 0.27 -3.28 4.43
C PHE A 145 0.70 -3.18 2.96
N ALA A 146 1.11 -1.99 2.49
CA ALA A 146 1.44 -1.72 1.10
C ALA A 146 2.58 -2.59 0.54
N VAL A 147 3.49 -3.10 1.38
CA VAL A 147 4.59 -3.98 0.96
C VAL A 147 4.39 -5.43 1.38
N SER A 148 3.30 -5.76 2.04
CA SER A 148 3.05 -7.11 2.58
C SER A 148 2.74 -8.16 1.51
N HIS A 149 2.61 -7.74 0.25
CA HIS A 149 2.57 -8.62 -0.92
C HIS A 149 3.97 -9.15 -1.34
N ARG A 150 5.06 -8.64 -0.73
CA ARG A 150 6.43 -9.02 -1.06
C ARG A 150 7.02 -9.95 -0.01
N GLU A 151 7.77 -10.94 -0.46
CA GLU A 151 8.52 -11.85 0.42
C GLU A 151 9.87 -11.23 0.81
N HIS A 152 9.84 -10.12 1.56
CA HIS A 152 11.04 -9.47 2.09
C HIS A 152 11.35 -9.94 3.51
N ALA A 153 12.61 -9.87 3.93
CA ALA A 153 13.07 -10.36 5.24
C ALA A 153 12.30 -9.71 6.40
N SER A 154 12.09 -8.38 6.35
CA SER A 154 11.35 -7.66 7.38
C SER A 154 9.83 -7.93 7.37
N ILE A 155 9.29 -8.52 6.30
CA ILE A 155 7.87 -8.78 6.11
C ILE A 155 7.49 -10.24 6.41
N VAL A 156 8.33 -11.20 6.03
CA VAL A 156 7.99 -12.63 6.11
C VAL A 156 8.82 -13.36 7.14
N THR A 157 10.15 -13.20 7.12
CA THR A 157 11.04 -13.98 7.98
C THR A 157 11.15 -13.38 9.39
N LEU A 158 11.26 -12.06 9.52
CA LEU A 158 11.38 -11.39 10.81
C LEU A 158 10.20 -11.66 11.77
N PRO A 159 8.91 -11.58 11.36
CA PRO A 159 7.80 -11.89 12.26
C PRO A 159 7.82 -13.32 12.79
N ARG A 160 8.38 -14.28 12.05
CA ARG A 160 8.54 -15.68 12.51
C ARG A 160 9.60 -15.87 13.59
N LEU A 161 10.47 -14.89 13.79
CA LEU A 161 11.56 -14.94 14.78
C LEU A 161 11.20 -14.29 16.11
N LEU A 162 10.11 -13.53 16.17
CA LEU A 162 9.69 -12.75 17.34
C LEU A 162 8.19 -12.90 17.62
N PRO A 163 7.76 -12.75 18.87
CA PRO A 163 6.34 -12.46 19.15
C PRO A 163 5.91 -11.25 18.33
N HIS A 164 4.72 -11.30 17.75
CA HIS A 164 4.32 -10.29 16.77
C HIS A 164 2.83 -9.95 16.81
N ALA A 165 2.48 -8.80 16.23
CA ALA A 165 1.12 -8.36 15.99
C ALA A 165 1.00 -7.52 14.71
N ALA A 166 -0.23 -7.33 14.25
CA ALA A 166 -0.54 -6.33 13.24
C ALA A 166 -0.70 -4.95 13.88
N GLY A 167 -0.16 -3.91 13.24
CA GLY A 167 -0.41 -2.54 13.64
C GLY A 167 -1.84 -2.08 13.30
N PHE A 168 -2.26 -0.94 13.80
CA PHE A 168 -3.65 -0.50 13.68
C PHE A 168 -4.07 -0.19 12.25
N ASN A 169 -3.20 0.44 11.45
CA ASN A 169 -3.51 0.68 10.04
C ASN A 169 -3.55 -0.63 9.26
N PHE A 170 -2.62 -1.56 9.51
CA PHE A 170 -2.63 -2.88 8.89
C PHE A 170 -3.94 -3.62 9.20
N GLN A 171 -4.39 -3.62 10.46
CA GLN A 171 -5.66 -4.25 10.85
C GLN A 171 -6.87 -3.60 10.16
N LYS A 172 -6.85 -2.26 10.04
CA LYS A 172 -7.90 -1.50 9.37
C LYS A 172 -7.97 -1.87 7.88
N GLU A 173 -6.82 -1.91 7.17
CA GLU A 173 -6.75 -2.35 5.76
C GLU A 173 -7.39 -3.74 5.61
N ILE A 174 -6.93 -4.73 6.37
CA ILE A 174 -7.46 -6.10 6.31
C ILE A 174 -8.96 -6.14 6.61
N THR A 175 -9.43 -5.42 7.62
CA THR A 175 -10.84 -5.42 8.02
C THR A 175 -11.73 -4.86 6.91
N VAL A 176 -11.37 -3.71 6.36
CA VAL A 176 -12.16 -3.07 5.31
C VAL A 176 -12.13 -3.88 4.02
N LEU A 177 -10.94 -4.31 3.60
CA LEU A 177 -10.79 -5.08 2.36
C LEU A 177 -11.47 -6.44 2.46
N SER A 178 -11.40 -7.13 3.62
CA SER A 178 -12.13 -8.39 3.84
C SER A 178 -13.63 -8.22 3.66
N SER A 179 -14.20 -7.11 4.12
CA SER A 179 -15.64 -6.85 3.97
C SER A 179 -16.10 -6.79 2.52
N ALA A 180 -15.18 -6.42 1.60
CA ALA A 180 -15.48 -6.30 0.17
C ALA A 180 -15.65 -7.64 -0.54
N PHE A 181 -15.09 -8.75 -0.01
CA PHE A 181 -15.20 -10.07 -0.63
C PHE A 181 -15.89 -11.13 0.26
N GLU A 182 -15.87 -10.99 1.60
CA GLU A 182 -16.56 -11.96 2.48
C GLU A 182 -18.09 -11.85 2.36
N ASN A 183 -18.64 -10.64 2.30
CA ASN A 183 -20.08 -10.39 2.15
C ASN A 183 -20.35 -9.19 1.22
N PRO A 184 -19.95 -9.26 -0.05
CA PRO A 184 -20.06 -8.12 -0.96
C PRO A 184 -21.52 -7.79 -1.28
N LYS A 185 -21.84 -6.51 -1.34
CA LYS A 185 -23.06 -6.05 -1.95
C LYS A 185 -22.91 -6.14 -3.47
N ARG A 186 -23.70 -6.99 -4.10
CA ARG A 186 -23.60 -7.25 -5.56
C ARG A 186 -24.41 -6.27 -6.40
N PRO A 187 -24.07 -6.04 -7.67
CA PRO A 187 -22.88 -6.55 -8.37
C PRO A 187 -21.55 -5.98 -7.86
N VAL A 188 -20.49 -6.79 -7.89
CA VAL A 188 -19.12 -6.36 -7.60
C VAL A 188 -18.42 -6.00 -8.90
N VAL A 189 -17.96 -4.77 -9.00
CA VAL A 189 -17.26 -4.23 -10.18
C VAL A 189 -15.83 -3.85 -9.81
N VAL A 190 -14.86 -4.45 -10.50
CA VAL A 190 -13.44 -4.09 -10.40
C VAL A 190 -13.08 -3.21 -11.59
N ILE A 191 -12.40 -2.10 -11.34
CA ILE A 191 -11.98 -1.13 -12.33
C ILE A 191 -10.45 -1.05 -12.27
N LEU A 192 -9.79 -1.51 -13.35
CA LEU A 192 -8.35 -1.52 -13.49
C LEU A 192 -7.90 -0.53 -14.56
N GLY A 193 -7.02 0.40 -14.20
CA GLY A 193 -6.47 1.40 -15.10
C GLY A 193 -4.99 1.69 -14.86
N GLY A 194 -4.51 2.79 -15.46
CA GLY A 194 -3.10 3.19 -15.43
C GLY A 194 -2.26 2.45 -16.47
N VAL A 195 -0.95 2.32 -16.20
CA VAL A 195 0.05 1.82 -17.17
C VAL A 195 0.81 0.58 -16.70
N LYS A 196 0.61 0.13 -15.45
CA LYS A 196 1.41 -0.95 -14.84
C LYS A 196 0.80 -2.32 -15.17
N GLU A 197 1.56 -3.15 -15.86
CA GLU A 197 1.17 -4.50 -16.31
C GLU A 197 0.90 -5.47 -15.14
N ASP A 198 1.53 -5.26 -13.98
CA ASP A 198 1.37 -6.10 -12.79
C ASP A 198 -0.11 -6.22 -12.35
N LYS A 199 -0.93 -5.22 -12.62
CA LYS A 199 -2.37 -5.25 -12.37
C LYS A 199 -3.13 -6.32 -13.17
N LEU A 200 -2.58 -6.79 -14.27
CA LEU A 200 -3.20 -7.85 -15.07
C LEU A 200 -3.05 -9.23 -14.40
N LYS A 201 -2.02 -9.42 -13.58
CA LYS A 201 -1.74 -10.69 -12.90
C LYS A 201 -2.80 -11.07 -11.86
N VAL A 202 -3.53 -10.10 -11.33
CA VAL A 202 -4.57 -10.34 -10.32
C VAL A 202 -5.93 -10.71 -10.92
N ILE A 203 -6.13 -10.55 -12.24
CA ILE A 203 -7.41 -10.79 -12.91
C ILE A 203 -7.92 -12.21 -12.67
N PRO A 204 -7.12 -13.30 -12.80
CA PRO A 204 -7.60 -14.66 -12.56
C PRO A 204 -8.21 -14.85 -11.16
N GLY A 205 -7.62 -14.25 -10.12
CA GLY A 205 -8.16 -14.29 -8.77
C GLY A 205 -9.51 -13.57 -8.68
N PHE A 206 -9.63 -12.39 -9.24
CA PHE A 206 -10.90 -11.65 -9.28
C PHE A 206 -12.02 -12.38 -10.01
N LEU A 207 -11.73 -13.06 -11.11
CA LEU A 207 -12.73 -13.79 -11.89
C LEU A 207 -13.49 -14.86 -11.10
N THR A 208 -12.91 -15.34 -9.99
CA THR A 208 -13.54 -16.34 -9.14
C THR A 208 -14.75 -15.83 -8.37
N TRP A 209 -14.85 -14.51 -8.10
CA TRP A 209 -15.86 -13.98 -7.21
C TRP A 209 -16.52 -12.64 -7.62
N VAL A 210 -15.93 -11.87 -8.54
CA VAL A 210 -16.52 -10.60 -9.02
C VAL A 210 -17.52 -10.81 -10.16
N ASP A 211 -18.37 -9.81 -10.40
CA ASP A 211 -19.38 -9.87 -11.44
C ASP A 211 -18.90 -9.20 -12.73
N ARG A 212 -18.06 -8.15 -12.65
CA ARG A 212 -17.49 -7.43 -13.79
C ARG A 212 -16.08 -6.93 -13.48
N ILE A 213 -15.24 -6.92 -14.53
CA ILE A 213 -13.90 -6.29 -14.52
C ILE A 213 -13.85 -5.33 -15.71
N LEU A 214 -13.65 -4.05 -15.44
CA LEU A 214 -13.50 -3.01 -16.44
C LEU A 214 -12.03 -2.67 -16.57
N ILE A 215 -11.45 -2.84 -17.75
CA ILE A 215 -10.03 -2.61 -18.02
C ILE A 215 -9.89 -1.37 -18.90
N GLY A 216 -9.35 -0.30 -18.32
CA GLY A 216 -9.12 0.98 -18.98
C GLY A 216 -7.68 1.46 -18.87
N GLY A 217 -7.46 2.78 -18.97
CA GLY A 217 -6.13 3.35 -19.03
C GLY A 217 -5.34 2.79 -20.23
N TYR A 218 -4.05 2.57 -20.04
CA TYR A 218 -3.18 2.02 -21.10
C TYR A 218 -3.15 0.48 -21.11
N LEU A 219 -3.79 -0.20 -20.15
CA LEU A 219 -3.78 -1.66 -20.02
C LEU A 219 -4.33 -2.38 -21.27
N PRO A 220 -5.41 -1.93 -21.95
CA PRO A 220 -5.88 -2.54 -23.20
C PRO A 220 -4.81 -2.58 -24.29
N VAL A 221 -3.97 -1.55 -24.38
CA VAL A 221 -2.86 -1.49 -25.36
C VAL A 221 -1.78 -2.51 -25.02
N LEU A 222 -1.47 -2.69 -23.72
CA LEU A 222 -0.49 -3.69 -23.28
C LEU A 222 -0.97 -5.10 -23.61
N ILE A 223 -2.24 -5.41 -23.33
CA ILE A 223 -2.84 -6.72 -23.66
C ILE A 223 -2.79 -6.99 -25.17
N ASN A 224 -3.10 -5.99 -26.00
CA ASN A 224 -3.04 -6.15 -27.46
C ASN A 224 -1.61 -6.38 -27.98
N LYS A 225 -0.60 -5.79 -27.34
CA LYS A 225 0.82 -6.02 -27.67
C LYS A 225 1.35 -7.36 -27.20
N GLN A 226 0.77 -7.92 -26.16
CA GLN A 226 1.16 -9.18 -25.54
C GLN A 226 -0.05 -10.13 -25.46
N PRO A 227 -0.38 -10.85 -26.54
CA PRO A 227 -1.58 -11.71 -26.60
C PRO A 227 -1.65 -12.79 -25.51
N ASN A 228 -0.51 -13.18 -24.94
CA ASN A 228 -0.42 -14.08 -23.79
C ASN A 228 -1.02 -13.52 -22.51
N LEU A 229 -1.19 -12.20 -22.42
CA LEU A 229 -1.88 -11.52 -21.31
C LEU A 229 -3.41 -11.47 -21.51
N ALA A 230 -3.89 -11.82 -22.70
CA ALA A 230 -5.31 -11.75 -23.03
C ALA A 230 -6.09 -12.85 -22.29
N ILE A 231 -6.90 -12.44 -21.33
CA ILE A 231 -7.85 -13.32 -20.65
C ILE A 231 -9.21 -13.12 -21.29
N LYS A 232 -9.75 -14.18 -21.90
CA LYS A 232 -11.07 -14.18 -22.53
C LYS A 232 -12.10 -14.68 -21.52
N ASP A 233 -12.80 -13.76 -20.89
CA ASP A 233 -13.89 -14.06 -19.96
C ASP A 233 -15.03 -13.05 -20.17
N PRO A 234 -16.31 -13.48 -20.18
CA PRO A 234 -17.46 -12.60 -20.39
C PRO A 234 -17.65 -11.55 -19.27
N LYS A 235 -16.99 -11.71 -18.12
CA LYS A 235 -16.99 -10.72 -17.06
C LYS A 235 -16.06 -9.54 -17.35
N ILE A 236 -15.13 -9.68 -18.31
CA ILE A 236 -14.15 -8.63 -18.64
C ILE A 236 -14.70 -7.76 -19.75
N GLU A 237 -14.67 -6.46 -19.51
CA GLU A 237 -14.95 -5.44 -20.50
C GLU A 237 -13.72 -4.58 -20.74
N MET A 238 -13.24 -4.59 -21.99
CA MET A 238 -12.06 -3.84 -22.42
C MET A 238 -12.45 -2.45 -22.89
N GLY A 239 -11.75 -1.45 -22.41
CA GLY A 239 -11.86 -0.09 -22.90
C GLY A 239 -11.13 0.11 -24.24
N THR A 240 -11.60 1.05 -25.02
CA THR A 240 -10.96 1.55 -26.24
C THR A 240 -10.42 2.96 -25.96
N LEU A 241 -9.19 3.23 -26.38
CA LEU A 241 -8.64 4.57 -26.30
C LEU A 241 -9.17 5.45 -27.42
N ALA A 242 -9.32 6.76 -27.13
CA ALA A 242 -9.54 7.80 -28.12
C ALA A 242 -8.36 7.87 -29.12
N GLU A 243 -8.51 8.58 -30.21
CA GLU A 243 -7.50 8.68 -31.30
C GLU A 243 -6.14 9.22 -30.79
N ASN A 244 -6.17 10.18 -29.86
CA ASN A 244 -4.96 10.72 -29.23
C ASN A 244 -4.25 9.75 -28.25
N LYS A 245 -4.87 8.62 -27.90
CA LYS A 245 -4.39 7.58 -26.95
C LYS A 245 -4.12 8.08 -25.53
N LEU A 246 -4.61 9.25 -25.18
CA LEU A 246 -4.43 9.83 -23.83
C LEU A 246 -5.58 9.44 -22.90
N ASP A 247 -6.78 9.18 -23.43
CA ASP A 247 -7.97 8.87 -22.66
C ASP A 247 -8.80 7.74 -23.29
N LEU A 248 -9.82 7.28 -22.60
CA LEU A 248 -10.82 6.38 -23.16
C LEU A 248 -11.73 7.13 -24.15
N ASP A 249 -12.23 6.43 -25.18
CA ASP A 249 -13.26 7.00 -26.05
C ASP A 249 -14.59 7.18 -25.32
N LEU A 250 -15.44 8.07 -25.86
CA LEU A 250 -16.72 8.40 -25.22
C LEU A 250 -17.64 7.16 -25.10
N GLY A 251 -17.65 6.29 -26.10
CA GLY A 251 -18.46 5.08 -26.08
C GLY A 251 -18.03 4.13 -24.95
N THR A 252 -16.74 4.03 -24.66
CA THR A 252 -16.23 3.25 -23.53
C THR A 252 -16.64 3.89 -22.20
N ILE A 253 -16.52 5.22 -22.07
CA ILE A 253 -16.92 5.94 -20.85
C ILE A 253 -18.39 5.69 -20.55
N GLU A 254 -19.27 5.76 -21.56
CA GLU A 254 -20.71 5.50 -21.43
C GLU A 254 -21.00 4.05 -21.00
N ARG A 255 -20.36 3.07 -21.67
CA ARG A 255 -20.53 1.64 -21.32
C ARG A 255 -20.06 1.35 -19.91
N PHE A 256 -18.87 1.82 -19.52
CA PHE A 256 -18.33 1.63 -18.17
C PHE A 256 -19.23 2.29 -17.13
N SER A 257 -19.67 3.52 -17.38
CA SER A 257 -20.62 4.21 -16.49
C SER A 257 -21.91 3.43 -16.29
N SER A 258 -22.46 2.84 -17.36
CA SER A 258 -23.68 2.02 -17.30
C SER A 258 -23.51 0.74 -16.47
N VAL A 259 -22.32 0.14 -16.48
CA VAL A 259 -22.00 -1.01 -15.62
C VAL A 259 -21.83 -0.56 -14.17
N ILE A 260 -21.07 0.51 -13.93
CA ILE A 260 -20.77 1.05 -12.62
C ILE A 260 -22.04 1.49 -11.89
N GLN A 261 -23.00 2.12 -12.57
CA GLN A 261 -24.27 2.57 -12.01
C GLN A 261 -25.10 1.46 -11.33
N LYS A 262 -24.84 0.21 -11.67
CA LYS A 262 -25.56 -0.95 -11.10
C LYS A 262 -24.78 -1.62 -9.96
N ALA A 263 -23.56 -1.15 -9.68
CA ALA A 263 -22.67 -1.79 -8.71
C ALA A 263 -23.15 -1.61 -7.28
N GLY A 264 -23.03 -2.66 -6.49
CA GLY A 264 -23.17 -2.62 -5.02
C GLY A 264 -21.82 -2.52 -4.30
N THR A 265 -20.75 -2.98 -4.96
CA THR A 265 -19.36 -2.86 -4.46
C THR A 265 -18.45 -2.51 -5.62
N ILE A 266 -17.59 -1.53 -5.42
CA ILE A 266 -16.63 -1.03 -6.42
C ILE A 266 -15.22 -1.09 -5.85
N ILE A 267 -14.31 -1.64 -6.64
CA ILE A 267 -12.87 -1.66 -6.36
C ILE A 267 -12.16 -0.97 -7.53
N TRP A 268 -11.50 0.15 -7.26
CA TRP A 268 -10.86 0.95 -8.29
C TRP A 268 -9.37 1.12 -8.07
N ALA A 269 -8.57 0.73 -9.08
CA ALA A 269 -7.12 0.85 -9.05
C ALA A 269 -6.55 1.37 -10.38
N GLY A 270 -6.12 2.62 -10.38
CA GLY A 270 -5.47 3.32 -11.48
C GLY A 270 -6.41 4.22 -12.29
N PRO A 271 -5.92 5.37 -12.75
CA PRO A 271 -6.69 6.29 -13.58
C PRO A 271 -7.05 5.67 -14.93
N MET A 272 -8.14 6.15 -15.51
CA MET A 272 -8.67 5.65 -16.78
C MET A 272 -8.06 6.32 -18.02
N GLY A 273 -7.32 7.39 -17.83
CA GLY A 273 -6.55 8.11 -18.84
C GLY A 273 -5.29 8.72 -18.23
N LYS A 274 -4.51 9.41 -19.03
CA LYS A 274 -3.27 10.09 -18.63
C LYS A 274 -3.62 11.43 -17.96
N ILE A 275 -3.84 11.42 -16.66
CA ILE A 275 -4.35 12.57 -15.91
C ILE A 275 -3.42 13.78 -15.86
N GLU A 276 -2.15 13.63 -16.19
CA GLU A 276 -1.17 14.71 -16.30
C GLU A 276 -1.50 15.65 -17.47
N ASP A 277 -2.07 15.12 -18.56
CA ASP A 277 -2.50 15.84 -19.73
C ASP A 277 -4.00 16.19 -19.65
N GLU A 278 -4.39 17.40 -20.00
CA GLU A 278 -5.81 17.83 -19.95
C GLU A 278 -6.72 16.94 -20.79
N GLU A 279 -6.27 16.53 -21.97
CA GLU A 279 -7.01 15.64 -22.88
C GLU A 279 -7.17 14.20 -22.34
N GLY A 280 -6.39 13.80 -21.32
CA GLY A 280 -6.42 12.49 -20.68
C GLY A 280 -7.24 12.41 -19.39
N GLN A 281 -7.94 13.47 -19.01
CA GLN A 281 -8.56 13.58 -17.68
C GLN A 281 -10.04 13.17 -17.63
N ASN A 282 -10.71 13.19 -18.78
CA ASN A 282 -12.17 13.16 -18.84
C ASN A 282 -12.77 11.85 -18.31
N SER A 283 -12.24 10.70 -18.74
CA SER A 283 -12.72 9.38 -18.30
C SER A 283 -12.58 9.19 -16.80
N THR A 284 -11.42 9.53 -16.23
CA THR A 284 -11.15 9.41 -14.80
C THR A 284 -12.11 10.28 -13.99
N ARG A 285 -12.32 11.52 -14.42
CA ARG A 285 -13.23 12.47 -13.77
C ARG A 285 -14.68 12.01 -13.82
N ILE A 286 -15.19 11.60 -15.00
CA ILE A 286 -16.57 11.16 -15.16
C ILE A 286 -16.84 9.87 -14.36
N ILE A 287 -15.97 8.86 -14.51
CA ILE A 287 -16.10 7.59 -13.77
C ILE A 287 -16.07 7.83 -12.26
N GLY A 288 -15.16 8.67 -11.77
CA GLY A 288 -15.10 9.03 -10.34
C GLY A 288 -16.37 9.76 -9.84
N GLN A 289 -16.96 10.63 -10.65
CA GLN A 289 -18.24 11.27 -10.33
C GLN A 289 -19.40 10.27 -10.30
N VAL A 290 -19.46 9.35 -11.26
CA VAL A 290 -20.46 8.27 -11.29
C VAL A 290 -20.33 7.42 -10.02
N ILE A 291 -19.13 6.98 -9.68
CA ILE A 291 -18.85 6.20 -8.46
C ILE A 291 -19.34 6.97 -7.22
N GLY A 292 -19.01 8.25 -7.12
CA GLY A 292 -19.38 9.10 -5.98
C GLY A 292 -20.89 9.30 -5.80
N SER A 293 -21.67 9.14 -6.84
CA SER A 293 -23.14 9.29 -6.79
C SER A 293 -23.88 8.05 -6.28
N LEU A 294 -23.17 6.92 -6.06
CA LEU A 294 -23.79 5.63 -5.78
C LEU A 294 -23.87 5.33 -4.28
N ASN A 295 -24.92 4.62 -3.88
CA ASN A 295 -25.00 3.97 -2.57
C ASN A 295 -24.38 2.56 -2.64
N ALA A 296 -23.07 2.50 -2.87
CA ALA A 296 -22.27 1.29 -2.99
C ALA A 296 -21.10 1.34 -2.00
N LEU A 297 -20.47 0.20 -1.72
CA LEU A 297 -19.15 0.20 -1.06
C LEU A 297 -18.09 0.57 -2.10
N ARG A 298 -17.39 1.68 -1.87
CA ARG A 298 -16.46 2.29 -2.83
C ARG A 298 -15.04 2.28 -2.26
N ILE A 299 -14.22 1.38 -2.79
CA ILE A 299 -12.82 1.20 -2.38
C ILE A 299 -11.93 1.63 -3.55
N ALA A 300 -10.99 2.50 -3.28
CA ALA A 300 -9.93 2.87 -4.21
C ALA A 300 -8.56 2.55 -3.61
N GLY A 301 -7.54 2.36 -4.44
CA GLY A 301 -6.18 2.17 -3.93
C GLY A 301 -5.08 2.38 -4.96
N GLY A 302 -3.92 2.70 -4.42
CA GLY A 302 -2.70 2.99 -5.16
C GLY A 302 -2.46 4.49 -5.39
N GLY A 303 -1.20 4.91 -5.30
CA GLY A 303 -0.81 6.32 -5.36
C GLY A 303 -1.30 7.05 -6.60
N ASP A 304 -1.25 6.41 -7.78
CA ASP A 304 -1.74 7.02 -9.03
C ASP A 304 -3.27 7.26 -8.97
N THR A 305 -4.02 6.39 -8.28
CA THR A 305 -5.47 6.54 -8.07
C THR A 305 -5.75 7.67 -7.09
N GLU A 306 -5.06 7.69 -5.98
CA GLU A 306 -5.18 8.71 -4.94
C GLU A 306 -4.85 10.10 -5.48
N ALA A 307 -3.76 10.23 -6.27
CA ALA A 307 -3.39 11.47 -6.95
C ALA A 307 -4.49 11.96 -7.91
N ALA A 308 -5.11 11.04 -8.67
CA ALA A 308 -6.22 11.35 -9.55
C ALA A 308 -7.46 11.83 -8.76
N LEU A 309 -7.82 11.11 -7.68
CA LEU A 309 -8.94 11.47 -6.83
C LEU A 309 -8.73 12.84 -6.15
N THR A 310 -7.52 13.13 -5.71
CA THR A 310 -7.13 14.43 -5.15
C THR A 310 -7.27 15.53 -6.19
N LYS A 311 -6.71 15.33 -7.39
CA LYS A 311 -6.75 16.30 -8.50
C LYS A 311 -8.18 16.72 -8.87
N PHE A 312 -9.12 15.78 -8.83
CA PHE A 312 -10.51 16.04 -9.21
C PHE A 312 -11.46 16.27 -8.03
N ASN A 313 -10.93 16.42 -6.79
CA ASN A 313 -11.70 16.57 -5.55
C ASN A 313 -12.71 15.42 -5.32
N LEU A 314 -12.29 14.18 -5.58
CA LEU A 314 -13.13 12.99 -5.50
C LEU A 314 -12.78 12.08 -4.31
N LEU A 315 -11.80 12.45 -3.46
CA LEU A 315 -11.42 11.65 -2.28
C LEU A 315 -12.62 11.34 -1.37
N ALA A 316 -13.43 12.35 -1.09
CA ALA A 316 -14.62 12.20 -0.25
C ALA A 316 -15.72 11.31 -0.86
N ASN A 317 -15.60 10.96 -2.14
CA ASN A 317 -16.52 10.07 -2.84
C ASN A 317 -16.19 8.59 -2.60
N MET A 318 -15.06 8.27 -1.98
CA MET A 318 -14.66 6.91 -1.64
C MET A 318 -14.95 6.64 -0.16
N ASP A 319 -15.42 5.43 0.14
CA ASP A 319 -15.62 4.99 1.53
C ASP A 319 -14.29 4.56 2.14
N TYR A 320 -13.35 4.10 1.30
CA TYR A 320 -12.01 3.73 1.72
C TYR A 320 -10.97 3.93 0.61
N ILE A 321 -9.82 4.46 1.00
CA ILE A 321 -8.65 4.57 0.12
C ILE A 321 -7.51 3.77 0.77
N SER A 322 -7.12 2.68 0.10
CA SER A 322 -6.01 1.84 0.53
C SER A 322 -4.68 2.47 0.14
N THR A 323 -3.76 2.51 1.09
CA THR A 323 -2.37 2.96 0.83
C THR A 323 -1.58 1.97 -0.02
N GLY A 324 -2.04 0.71 -0.11
CA GLY A 324 -1.34 -0.40 -0.72
C GLY A 324 -1.90 -0.86 -2.07
N GLY A 325 -1.81 -0.05 -3.14
CA GLY A 325 -2.42 -0.36 -4.43
C GLY A 325 -2.24 -1.79 -4.93
N THR A 326 -1.00 -2.28 -5.09
CA THR A 326 -0.72 -3.65 -5.52
C THR A 326 -1.09 -4.65 -4.42
N ALA A 327 -0.73 -4.38 -3.17
CA ALA A 327 -1.08 -5.24 -2.04
C ALA A 327 -2.61 -5.37 -1.87
N MET A 328 -3.36 -4.28 -2.03
CA MET A 328 -4.82 -4.30 -2.02
C MET A 328 -5.38 -5.22 -3.12
N LEU A 329 -4.89 -5.07 -4.35
CA LEU A 329 -5.35 -5.89 -5.46
C LEU A 329 -5.02 -7.37 -5.27
N GLU A 330 -3.80 -7.69 -4.84
CA GLU A 330 -3.39 -9.08 -4.57
C GLU A 330 -4.18 -9.69 -3.41
N PHE A 331 -4.39 -8.94 -2.33
CA PHE A 331 -5.21 -9.40 -1.20
C PHE A 331 -6.66 -9.68 -1.63
N LEU A 332 -7.28 -8.77 -2.36
CA LEU A 332 -8.65 -8.94 -2.84
C LEU A 332 -8.79 -10.07 -3.87
N ALA A 333 -7.76 -10.31 -4.67
CA ALA A 333 -7.76 -11.39 -5.66
C ALA A 333 -7.53 -12.78 -5.04
N ASN A 334 -6.66 -12.88 -4.03
CA ASN A 334 -6.16 -14.15 -3.50
C ASN A 334 -6.67 -14.47 -2.09
N GLY A 335 -7.20 -13.48 -1.37
CA GLY A 335 -7.64 -13.61 0.02
C GLY A 335 -6.49 -13.63 1.04
N ASP A 336 -5.24 -13.51 0.59
CA ASP A 336 -4.04 -13.58 1.42
C ASP A 336 -2.86 -12.80 0.83
N LEU A 337 -1.86 -12.54 1.69
CA LEU A 337 -0.57 -11.94 1.34
C LEU A 337 0.55 -12.62 2.13
N PRO A 338 1.81 -12.69 1.59
CA PRO A 338 2.94 -13.24 2.33
C PRO A 338 3.12 -12.66 3.74
N GLY A 339 3.07 -11.33 3.89
CA GLY A 339 3.18 -10.67 5.19
C GLY A 339 1.99 -10.90 6.12
N LEU A 340 0.80 -11.16 5.57
CA LEU A 340 -0.37 -11.51 6.35
C LEU A 340 -0.31 -12.97 6.82
N ALA A 341 0.16 -13.88 5.96
CA ALA A 341 0.40 -15.28 6.32
C ALA A 341 1.41 -15.38 7.47
N ALA A 342 2.51 -14.63 7.39
CA ALA A 342 3.56 -14.62 8.42
C ALA A 342 3.08 -14.10 9.80
N LEU A 343 2.02 -13.29 9.85
CA LEU A 343 1.40 -12.84 11.12
C LEU A 343 0.40 -13.84 11.71
N ARG A 344 0.14 -14.96 11.04
CA ARG A 344 -0.78 -16.00 11.51
C ARG A 344 -0.06 -17.27 11.96
N GLU A 345 1.21 -17.39 11.69
CA GLU A 345 2.09 -18.46 12.13
C GLU A 345 2.61 -18.17 13.54
#